data_9e2cdca78c2385ff1b9725493110942b
#
_entry.id   9e2cdca78c2385ff1b9725493110942b
#
_cell.length_a   1.000
_cell.length_b   1.000
_cell.length_c   1.000
_cell.angle_alpha   90.00
_cell.angle_beta   90.00
_cell.angle_gamma   90.00
#
_symmetry.space_group_name_H-M   'P 1'
#
loop_
_entity.id
_entity.type
_entity.pdbx_description
1 polymer ?
#
loop_
_entity_poly.entity_id
_entity_poly.type
_entity_poly.pdbx_seq_one_letter_code
_entity_poly.pdbx_strand_id
1 'polypeptide(L)'
;MFLKFMIQVIINYIFDSNNNILVLASEKEAKTSEDKIIMIEKDSGNITELVDLIDLLPDYYSTTSLPDGAEDLDWMHINSLSLVDKTSLIISSRETSTIIKLDNIYSNPTIDYMIGSDNFWQESGYDSLLLNKTSDFSMQAGQHCVTYVEDNSLPQGQYYLYLYNNNLAVSTTHPDYD
;
A
#
# COMPACT_ATOMS: atom_id res chain seq x y z
N MET A 1 22.03 10.02 -16.64
CA MET A 1 20.99 9.07 -16.20
C MET A 1 19.88 9.92 -15.60
N PHE A 2 18.75 10.08 -16.29
CA PHE A 2 17.61 10.81 -15.71
C PHE A 2 16.94 9.89 -14.69
N LEU A 3 16.69 10.40 -13.49
CA LEU A 3 15.90 9.69 -12.49
C LEU A 3 14.50 9.45 -13.09
N LYS A 4 14.13 8.18 -13.28
CA LYS A 4 12.80 7.76 -13.73
C LYS A 4 11.75 8.02 -12.65
N PHE A 5 12.16 7.93 -11.38
CA PHE A 5 11.27 8.03 -10.23
C PHE A 5 11.46 9.33 -9.47
N MET A 6 10.38 9.93 -9.02
CA MET A 6 10.38 10.91 -7.94
C MET A 6 10.14 10.18 -6.64
N ILE A 7 11.08 10.33 -5.71
CA ILE A 7 10.86 9.95 -4.33
C ILE A 7 10.15 11.14 -3.70
N GLN A 8 8.88 11.01 -3.40
CA GLN A 8 8.19 12.04 -2.63
C GLN A 8 8.81 12.13 -1.24
N VAL A 9 8.69 13.29 -0.60
CA VAL A 9 9.29 13.55 0.71
C VAL A 9 8.78 12.50 1.70
N ILE A 10 9.66 11.62 2.01
CA ILE A 10 9.51 10.31 2.61
C ILE A 10 8.73 10.39 3.92
N ILE A 11 7.50 9.90 3.90
CA ILE A 11 6.76 9.63 5.13
C ILE A 11 7.22 8.29 5.72
N ASN A 12 7.66 7.34 4.88
CA ASN A 12 8.12 6.03 5.35
C ASN A 12 9.11 5.38 4.36
N TYR A 13 10.21 4.88 4.90
CA TYR A 13 11.13 3.97 4.25
C TYR A 13 11.54 2.87 5.22
N ILE A 14 11.92 1.73 4.70
CA ILE A 14 12.37 0.59 5.49
C ILE A 14 13.66 0.02 4.90
N PHE A 15 14.39 -0.76 5.69
CA PHE A 15 15.53 -1.52 5.22
C PHE A 15 15.15 -2.99 5.06
N ASP A 16 15.56 -3.59 3.95
CA ASP A 16 15.45 -5.03 3.77
C ASP A 16 16.56 -5.78 4.53
N SER A 17 16.55 -7.11 4.44
CA SER A 17 17.55 -7.96 5.12
C SER A 17 18.99 -7.77 4.62
N ASN A 18 19.20 -7.12 3.46
CA ASN A 18 20.48 -6.80 2.87
C ASN A 18 20.88 -5.34 3.12
N ASN A 19 20.10 -4.60 3.89
CA ASN A 19 20.19 -3.15 4.14
C ASN A 19 20.01 -2.30 2.86
N ASN A 20 19.29 -2.78 1.86
CA ASN A 20 18.78 -1.93 0.80
C ASN A 20 17.59 -1.11 1.33
N ILE A 21 17.35 0.05 0.73
CA ILE A 21 16.24 0.91 1.11
C ILE A 21 15.04 0.58 0.23
N LEU A 22 13.91 0.25 0.85
CA LEU A 22 12.61 0.16 0.21
C LEU A 22 11.84 1.44 0.50
N VAL A 23 11.28 2.07 -0.53
CA VAL A 23 10.62 3.38 -0.41
C VAL A 23 9.48 3.50 -1.41
N LEU A 24 8.47 4.28 -1.02
CA LEU A 24 7.38 4.68 -1.91
C LEU A 24 7.87 5.68 -2.94
N ALA A 25 7.39 5.57 -4.15
CA ALA A 25 7.76 6.44 -5.26
C ALA A 25 6.61 6.63 -6.24
N SER A 26 6.67 7.77 -6.93
CA SER A 26 5.87 8.04 -8.14
C SER A 26 6.78 8.01 -9.35
N GLU A 27 6.29 7.58 -10.49
CA GLU A 27 7.02 7.74 -11.74
C GLU A 27 6.93 9.20 -12.21
N LYS A 28 8.06 9.79 -12.54
CA LYS A 28 8.19 11.25 -12.79
C LYS A 28 7.25 11.82 -13.86
N GLU A 29 6.90 11.01 -14.85
CA GLU A 29 6.04 11.42 -15.97
C GLU A 29 4.65 10.77 -15.91
N ALA A 30 4.41 9.91 -14.92
CA ALA A 30 3.08 9.36 -14.67
C ALA A 30 2.15 10.44 -14.11
N LYS A 31 0.87 10.23 -14.33
CA LYS A 31 -0.20 11.07 -13.79
C LYS A 31 -0.79 10.48 -12.52
N THR A 32 -0.01 9.65 -11.83
CA THR A 32 -0.36 8.97 -10.58
C THR A 32 0.67 9.27 -9.49
N SER A 33 0.25 9.19 -8.24
CA SER A 33 1.09 9.46 -7.08
C SER A 33 1.16 8.25 -6.15
N GLU A 34 2.36 7.99 -5.59
CA GLU A 34 2.62 7.02 -4.51
C GLU A 34 2.10 5.60 -4.78
N ASP A 35 2.16 5.16 -6.03
CA ASP A 35 1.65 3.87 -6.46
C ASP A 35 2.74 2.82 -6.74
N LYS A 36 4.02 3.16 -6.48
CA LYS A 36 5.14 2.27 -6.70
C LYS A 36 5.97 2.05 -5.45
N ILE A 37 6.53 0.84 -5.35
CA ILE A 37 7.55 0.52 -4.35
C ILE A 37 8.85 0.26 -5.09
N ILE A 38 9.88 1.00 -4.77
CA ILE A 38 11.21 0.85 -5.35
C ILE A 38 12.21 0.40 -4.29
N MET A 39 13.25 -0.28 -4.73
CA MET A 39 14.44 -0.59 -3.94
C MET A 39 15.62 0.24 -4.42
N ILE A 40 16.36 0.79 -3.48
CA ILE A 40 17.65 1.45 -3.71
C ILE A 40 18.72 0.55 -3.10
N GLU A 41 19.57 -0.03 -3.95
CA GLU A 41 20.66 -0.88 -3.50
C GLU A 41 21.70 -0.08 -2.71
N LYS A 42 22.02 -0.56 -1.52
CA LYS A 42 22.93 0.12 -0.58
C LYS A 42 24.30 0.43 -1.16
N ASP A 43 24.90 -0.49 -1.88
CA ASP A 43 26.30 -0.38 -2.29
C ASP A 43 26.47 0.31 -3.65
N SER A 44 25.53 0.12 -4.56
CA SER A 44 25.58 0.66 -5.92
C SER A 44 24.75 1.92 -6.12
N GLY A 45 23.71 2.12 -5.29
CA GLY A 45 22.70 3.13 -5.49
C GLY A 45 21.77 2.84 -6.68
N ASN A 46 21.82 1.63 -7.24
CA ASN A 46 20.90 1.23 -8.31
C ASN A 46 19.48 1.21 -7.79
N ILE A 47 18.56 1.65 -8.65
CA ILE A 47 17.12 1.67 -8.35
C ILE A 47 16.44 0.57 -9.14
N THR A 48 15.67 -0.25 -8.45
CA THR A 48 14.84 -1.31 -9.02
C THR A 48 13.39 -1.09 -8.59
N GLU A 49 12.47 -1.07 -9.53
CA GLU A 49 11.04 -1.13 -9.25
C GLU A 49 10.68 -2.54 -8.79
N LEU A 50 10.08 -2.65 -7.62
CA LEU A 50 9.64 -3.92 -7.04
C LEU A 50 8.16 -4.17 -7.27
N VAL A 51 7.36 -3.13 -7.08
CA VAL A 51 5.90 -3.19 -7.16
C VAL A 51 5.37 -1.99 -7.91
N ASP A 52 4.50 -2.24 -8.87
CA ASP A 52 3.59 -1.27 -9.46
C ASP A 52 2.16 -1.66 -9.05
N LEU A 53 1.48 -0.80 -8.32
CA LEU A 53 0.12 -1.10 -7.85
C LEU A 53 -0.90 -1.10 -8.98
N ILE A 54 -0.64 -0.37 -10.08
CA ILE A 54 -1.51 -0.41 -11.28
C ILE A 54 -1.50 -1.82 -11.87
N ASP A 55 -0.34 -2.47 -11.91
CA ASP A 55 -0.22 -3.85 -12.39
C ASP A 55 -0.90 -4.87 -11.46
N LEU A 56 -0.94 -4.60 -10.16
CA LEU A 56 -1.59 -5.48 -9.18
C LEU A 56 -3.10 -5.28 -9.07
N LEU A 57 -3.59 -4.07 -9.33
CA LEU A 57 -4.97 -3.66 -9.12
C LEU A 57 -5.57 -2.96 -10.36
N PRO A 58 -5.37 -3.51 -11.59
CA PRO A 58 -5.77 -2.83 -12.82
C PRO A 58 -7.28 -2.56 -12.91
N ASP A 59 -8.10 -3.49 -12.42
CA ASP A 59 -9.56 -3.33 -12.46
C ASP A 59 -10.02 -2.22 -11.50
N TYR A 60 -9.44 -2.14 -10.30
CA TYR A 60 -9.73 -1.05 -9.38
C TYR A 60 -9.24 0.30 -9.94
N TYR A 61 -8.00 0.36 -10.45
CA TYR A 61 -7.45 1.56 -11.08
C TYR A 61 -8.35 2.08 -12.20
N SER A 62 -8.95 1.19 -13.00
CA SER A 62 -9.83 1.56 -14.10
C SER A 62 -11.13 2.26 -13.67
N THR A 63 -11.53 2.11 -12.40
CA THR A 63 -12.72 2.75 -11.84
C THR A 63 -12.43 4.13 -11.24
N THR A 64 -11.15 4.47 -11.01
CA THR A 64 -10.76 5.74 -10.41
C THR A 64 -10.85 6.90 -11.39
N SER A 65 -11.08 8.10 -10.89
CA SER A 65 -11.12 9.31 -11.68
C SER A 65 -10.31 10.43 -11.04
N LEU A 66 -9.69 11.25 -11.88
CA LEU A 66 -8.95 12.43 -11.41
C LEU A 66 -9.92 13.44 -10.81
N PRO A 67 -9.76 13.82 -9.54
CA PRO A 67 -10.59 14.85 -8.91
C PRO A 67 -10.46 16.20 -9.62
N ASP A 68 -11.53 17.00 -9.58
CA ASP A 68 -11.55 18.33 -10.17
C ASP A 68 -10.44 19.22 -9.59
N GLY A 69 -9.60 19.72 -10.47
CA GLY A 69 -8.49 20.62 -10.11
C GLY A 69 -7.22 19.92 -9.63
N ALA A 70 -7.20 18.60 -9.55
CA ALA A 70 -5.97 17.85 -9.26
C ALA A 70 -5.09 17.74 -10.52
N GLU A 71 -3.77 17.78 -10.32
CA GLU A 71 -2.79 17.59 -11.40
C GLU A 71 -2.46 16.13 -11.63
N ASP A 72 -2.40 15.36 -10.54
CA ASP A 72 -2.08 13.93 -10.53
C ASP A 72 -3.15 13.14 -9.78
N LEU A 73 -3.35 11.89 -10.18
CA LEU A 73 -4.31 10.96 -9.58
C LEU A 73 -3.66 10.25 -8.39
N ASP A 74 -4.07 10.61 -7.19
CA ASP A 74 -3.66 9.98 -5.94
C ASP A 74 -4.69 8.93 -5.53
N TRP A 75 -4.71 7.82 -6.26
CA TRP A 75 -5.78 6.83 -6.20
C TRP A 75 -5.66 5.82 -5.05
N MET A 76 -4.45 5.63 -4.52
CA MET A 76 -4.20 4.73 -3.39
C MET A 76 -3.72 5.47 -2.16
N HIS A 77 -2.94 6.54 -2.35
CA HIS A 77 -2.28 7.27 -1.27
C HIS A 77 -1.59 6.34 -0.28
N ILE A 78 -0.62 5.57 -0.80
CA ILE A 78 0.13 4.66 0.06
C ILE A 78 1.03 5.48 0.99
N ASN A 79 0.89 5.27 2.29
CA ASN A 79 1.53 6.12 3.29
C ASN A 79 2.43 5.37 4.28
N SER A 80 2.50 4.06 4.21
CA SER A 80 3.43 3.28 5.03
C SER A 80 3.77 1.93 4.43
N LEU A 81 5.00 1.47 4.74
CA LEU A 81 5.55 0.16 4.43
C LEU A 81 5.98 -0.51 5.73
N SER A 82 5.74 -1.80 5.88
CA SER A 82 6.28 -2.61 6.98
C SER A 82 6.63 -4.01 6.48
N LEU A 83 7.87 -4.46 6.71
CA LEU A 83 8.28 -5.82 6.39
C LEU A 83 7.62 -6.81 7.36
N VAL A 84 7.05 -7.87 6.80
CA VAL A 84 6.56 -9.03 7.55
C VAL A 84 7.65 -10.08 7.67
N ASP A 85 8.31 -10.32 6.56
CA ASP A 85 9.45 -11.22 6.44
C ASP A 85 10.41 -10.74 5.33
N LYS A 86 11.26 -11.64 4.80
CA LYS A 86 12.25 -11.27 3.78
C LYS A 86 11.66 -10.91 2.42
N THR A 87 10.42 -11.30 2.14
CA THR A 87 9.80 -11.21 0.81
C THR A 87 8.40 -10.64 0.82
N SER A 88 7.87 -10.31 2.00
CA SER A 88 6.50 -9.86 2.18
C SER A 88 6.42 -8.50 2.87
N LEU A 89 5.53 -7.66 2.38
CA LEU A 89 5.25 -6.32 2.91
C LEU A 89 3.80 -6.18 3.34
N ILE A 90 3.59 -5.32 4.33
CA ILE A 90 2.28 -4.71 4.59
C ILE A 90 2.38 -3.25 4.18
N ILE A 91 1.40 -2.79 3.41
CA ILE A 91 1.24 -1.40 2.99
C ILE A 91 -0.11 -0.86 3.47
N SER A 92 -0.19 0.45 3.61
CA SER A 92 -1.42 1.14 4.02
C SER A 92 -1.86 2.11 2.94
N SER A 93 -3.06 1.92 2.44
CA SER A 93 -3.75 2.83 1.52
C SER A 93 -4.75 3.72 2.27
N ARG A 94 -4.54 5.03 2.21
CA ARG A 94 -5.46 6.01 2.83
C ARG A 94 -6.76 6.13 2.05
N GLU A 95 -6.67 6.23 0.72
CA GLU A 95 -7.84 6.46 -0.15
C GLU A 95 -8.84 5.31 -0.11
N THR A 96 -8.36 4.08 0.07
CA THR A 96 -9.23 2.90 0.19
C THR A 96 -9.48 2.47 1.62
N SER A 97 -8.92 3.19 2.61
CA SER A 97 -8.99 2.81 4.03
C SER A 97 -8.58 1.35 4.28
N THR A 98 -7.62 0.83 3.48
CA THR A 98 -7.26 -0.58 3.43
C THR A 98 -5.80 -0.81 3.76
N ILE A 99 -5.54 -1.88 4.50
CA ILE A 99 -4.20 -2.45 4.70
C ILE A 99 -4.08 -3.62 3.72
N ILE A 100 -2.98 -3.69 2.98
CA ILE A 100 -2.74 -4.70 1.95
C ILE A 100 -1.46 -5.45 2.29
N LYS A 101 -1.52 -6.78 2.32
CA LYS A 101 -0.33 -7.63 2.40
C LYS A 101 0.09 -8.07 1.02
N LEU A 102 1.35 -7.81 0.71
CA LEU A 102 2.02 -8.20 -0.53
C LEU A 102 3.03 -9.30 -0.26
N ASP A 103 3.03 -10.32 -1.10
CA ASP A 103 4.02 -11.39 -1.11
C ASP A 103 4.89 -11.34 -2.37
N ASN A 104 6.08 -11.99 -2.29
CA ASN A 104 7.01 -12.16 -3.41
C ASN A 104 7.50 -10.85 -4.05
N ILE A 105 7.68 -9.80 -3.27
CA ILE A 105 7.99 -8.43 -3.75
C ILE A 105 9.24 -8.32 -4.61
N TYR A 106 10.18 -9.27 -4.55
CA TYR A 106 11.42 -9.26 -5.34
C TYR A 106 11.34 -10.07 -6.63
N SER A 107 10.22 -10.72 -6.93
CA SER A 107 10.11 -11.58 -8.11
C SER A 107 8.82 -11.37 -8.89
N ASN A 108 7.70 -11.78 -8.33
CA ASN A 108 6.39 -11.64 -8.92
C ASN A 108 5.40 -11.24 -7.81
N PRO A 109 5.29 -9.94 -7.51
CA PRO A 109 4.44 -9.44 -6.44
C PRO A 109 2.99 -9.90 -6.59
N THR A 110 2.40 -10.31 -5.49
CA THR A 110 0.99 -10.71 -5.43
C THR A 110 0.35 -10.17 -4.16
N ILE A 111 -0.96 -9.92 -4.20
CA ILE A 111 -1.73 -9.60 -2.99
C ILE A 111 -2.11 -10.90 -2.32
N ASP A 112 -1.72 -11.07 -1.06
CA ASP A 112 -2.12 -12.21 -0.22
C ASP A 112 -3.50 -11.99 0.38
N TYR A 113 -3.71 -10.86 1.06
CA TYR A 113 -4.99 -10.45 1.62
C TYR A 113 -5.07 -8.94 1.84
N MET A 114 -6.30 -8.49 2.14
CA MET A 114 -6.59 -7.11 2.50
C MET A 114 -7.39 -7.02 3.81
N ILE A 115 -7.23 -5.91 4.54
CA ILE A 115 -8.00 -5.57 5.74
C ILE A 115 -8.60 -4.19 5.52
N GLY A 116 -9.91 -4.13 5.35
CA GLY A 116 -10.64 -2.89 5.06
C GLY A 116 -12.14 -3.14 4.96
N SER A 117 -12.88 -2.11 4.57
CA SER A 117 -14.29 -2.24 4.24
C SER A 117 -14.46 -2.62 2.78
N ASP A 118 -15.45 -3.45 2.48
CA ASP A 118 -15.86 -3.81 1.12
C ASP A 118 -16.37 -2.60 0.32
N ASN A 119 -16.85 -1.57 0.99
CA ASN A 119 -17.34 -0.35 0.35
C ASN A 119 -16.34 0.29 -0.62
N PHE A 120 -15.04 0.22 -0.32
CA PHE A 120 -13.99 0.79 -1.17
C PHE A 120 -13.58 -0.11 -2.35
N TRP A 121 -14.07 -1.35 -2.41
CA TRP A 121 -13.66 -2.33 -3.41
C TRP A 121 -14.79 -2.82 -4.31
N GLN A 122 -15.92 -2.11 -4.25
CA GLN A 122 -17.08 -2.40 -5.07
C GLN A 122 -16.72 -2.36 -6.56
N GLU A 123 -17.37 -3.25 -7.33
CA GLU A 123 -17.21 -3.33 -8.79
C GLU A 123 -15.81 -3.71 -9.31
N SER A 124 -14.82 -3.84 -8.43
CA SER A 124 -13.44 -4.16 -8.81
C SER A 124 -13.10 -5.66 -8.77
N GLY A 125 -13.92 -6.47 -8.07
CA GLY A 125 -13.66 -7.90 -7.89
C GLY A 125 -12.59 -8.26 -6.84
N TYR A 126 -11.99 -7.27 -6.17
CA TYR A 126 -10.96 -7.51 -5.14
C TYR A 126 -11.52 -7.70 -3.73
N ASP A 127 -12.82 -7.57 -3.53
CA ASP A 127 -13.52 -7.84 -2.27
C ASP A 127 -13.26 -9.26 -1.74
N SER A 128 -13.03 -10.22 -2.63
CA SER A 128 -12.67 -11.60 -2.27
C SER A 128 -11.34 -11.74 -1.52
N LEU A 129 -10.46 -10.73 -1.58
CA LEU A 129 -9.19 -10.68 -0.86
C LEU A 129 -9.33 -10.08 0.56
N LEU A 130 -10.49 -9.53 0.90
CA LEU A 130 -10.75 -8.96 2.21
C LEU A 130 -10.90 -10.04 3.28
N LEU A 131 -10.17 -9.89 4.39
CA LEU A 131 -10.32 -10.74 5.56
C LEU A 131 -11.63 -10.45 6.29
N ASN A 132 -12.30 -11.52 6.72
CA ASN A 132 -13.50 -11.40 7.53
C ASN A 132 -13.19 -11.03 8.97
N LYS A 133 -13.95 -10.08 9.54
CA LYS A 133 -13.90 -9.77 10.95
C LYS A 133 -14.38 -10.95 11.78
N THR A 134 -13.70 -11.23 12.88
CA THR A 134 -14.09 -12.28 13.83
C THR A 134 -14.94 -11.76 14.98
N SER A 135 -15.09 -10.43 15.11
CA SER A 135 -15.91 -9.79 16.13
C SER A 135 -16.47 -8.46 15.60
N ASP A 136 -17.41 -7.87 16.35
CA ASP A 136 -17.99 -6.59 16.00
C ASP A 136 -17.08 -5.45 16.47
N PHE A 137 -16.44 -4.77 15.50
CA PHE A 137 -15.64 -3.55 15.70
C PHE A 137 -15.70 -2.70 14.43
N SER A 138 -15.47 -1.40 14.59
CA SER A 138 -15.34 -0.49 13.45
C SER A 138 -14.01 -0.72 12.75
N MET A 139 -14.04 -0.76 11.41
CA MET A 139 -12.80 -0.80 10.61
C MET A 139 -12.03 0.51 10.75
N GLN A 140 -10.75 0.47 10.43
CA GLN A 140 -9.94 1.67 10.30
C GLN A 140 -10.43 2.51 9.13
N ALA A 141 -10.16 3.82 9.19
CA ALA A 141 -10.53 4.76 8.14
C ALA A 141 -9.46 5.84 7.94
N GLY A 142 -8.95 5.96 6.71
CA GLY A 142 -7.90 6.90 6.36
C GLY A 142 -6.63 6.74 7.20
N GLN A 143 -6.28 5.52 7.56
CA GLN A 143 -5.20 5.19 8.48
C GLN A 143 -3.81 5.52 7.93
N HIS A 144 -2.86 5.68 8.86
CA HIS A 144 -1.43 5.91 8.57
C HIS A 144 -0.54 5.05 9.47
N CYS A 145 0.74 4.94 9.08
CA CYS A 145 1.80 4.35 9.91
C CYS A 145 1.49 2.91 10.34
N VAL A 146 1.01 2.08 9.43
CA VAL A 146 0.80 0.67 9.72
C VAL A 146 2.14 -0.01 9.98
N THR A 147 2.26 -0.67 11.13
CA THR A 147 3.47 -1.34 11.59
C THR A 147 3.15 -2.79 11.95
N TYR A 148 3.87 -3.71 11.33
CA TYR A 148 3.86 -5.13 11.69
C TYR A 148 4.67 -5.36 12.96
N VAL A 149 4.10 -6.12 13.89
CA VAL A 149 4.78 -6.51 15.14
C VAL A 149 4.60 -8.00 15.37
N GLU A 150 5.71 -8.71 15.28
CA GLU A 150 5.77 -10.13 15.64
C GLU A 150 5.73 -10.29 17.16
N ASP A 151 4.94 -11.24 17.64
CA ASP A 151 4.90 -11.64 19.04
C ASP A 151 4.90 -13.16 19.15
N ASN A 152 6.01 -13.70 19.63
CA ASN A 152 6.21 -15.14 19.81
C ASN A 152 5.28 -15.79 20.84
N SER A 153 4.52 -15.01 21.60
CA SER A 153 3.49 -15.53 22.50
C SER A 153 2.16 -15.83 21.82
N LEU A 154 1.97 -15.33 20.59
CA LEU A 154 0.79 -15.60 19.79
C LEU A 154 0.87 -16.99 19.11
N PRO A 155 -0.27 -17.61 18.79
CA PRO A 155 -0.31 -18.77 17.93
C PRO A 155 0.38 -18.53 16.59
N GLN A 156 0.91 -19.59 15.98
CA GLN A 156 1.55 -19.52 14.68
C GLN A 156 0.64 -18.84 13.63
N GLY A 157 1.19 -17.90 12.88
CA GLY A 157 0.48 -17.15 11.85
C GLY A 157 -0.32 -15.97 12.37
N GLN A 158 -0.25 -15.69 13.69
CA GLN A 158 -0.85 -14.50 14.27
C GLN A 158 0.22 -13.44 14.58
N TYR A 159 -0.15 -12.17 14.45
CA TYR A 159 0.69 -11.02 14.71
C TYR A 159 -0.17 -9.79 14.99
N TYR A 160 0.43 -8.74 15.49
CA TYR A 160 -0.23 -7.46 15.68
C TYR A 160 0.08 -6.51 14.53
N LEU A 161 -0.92 -5.69 14.19
CA LEU A 161 -0.74 -4.48 13.39
C LEU A 161 -1.09 -3.26 14.24
N TYR A 162 -0.16 -2.34 14.34
CA TYR A 162 -0.39 -1.03 14.95
C TYR A 162 -0.55 0.00 13.85
N LEU A 163 -1.48 0.92 14.04
CA LEU A 163 -1.75 1.98 13.09
C LEU A 163 -2.26 3.23 13.79
N TYR A 164 -2.11 4.36 13.13
CA TYR A 164 -2.83 5.57 13.49
C TYR A 164 -4.11 5.64 12.65
N ASN A 165 -5.26 5.64 13.31
CA ASN A 165 -6.56 5.70 12.64
C ASN A 165 -7.07 7.15 12.63
N ASN A 166 -7.21 7.74 11.44
CA ASN A 166 -7.74 9.09 11.27
C ASN A 166 -9.26 9.17 11.47
N ASN A 167 -9.96 8.04 11.46
CA ASN A 167 -11.42 7.97 11.46
C ASN A 167 -12.08 8.80 10.34
N LEU A 168 -11.43 8.84 9.19
CA LEU A 168 -11.87 9.58 8.01
C LEU A 168 -11.99 8.62 6.82
N ALA A 169 -13.17 8.07 6.62
CA ALA A 169 -13.51 7.21 5.50
C ALA A 169 -13.99 8.05 4.31
N VAL A 170 -13.08 8.72 3.62
CA VAL A 170 -13.38 9.51 2.42
C VAL A 170 -12.37 9.17 1.35
N SER A 171 -12.85 8.71 0.21
CA SER A 171 -12.05 8.57 -1.00
C SER A 171 -12.24 9.80 -1.88
N THR A 172 -11.15 10.44 -2.28
CA THR A 172 -11.21 11.58 -3.21
C THR A 172 -11.37 11.13 -4.65
N THR A 173 -11.00 9.89 -4.95
CA THR A 173 -11.06 9.30 -6.30
C THR A 173 -12.32 8.49 -6.54
N HIS A 174 -13.07 8.18 -5.49
CA HIS A 174 -14.38 7.52 -5.51
C HIS A 174 -15.30 8.20 -4.48
N PRO A 175 -15.83 9.39 -4.78
CA PRO A 175 -16.60 10.17 -3.82
C PRO A 175 -17.92 9.50 -3.38
N ASP A 176 -18.36 8.47 -4.11
CA ASP A 176 -19.56 7.68 -3.76
C ASP A 176 -19.26 6.50 -2.82
N TYR A 177 -17.97 6.28 -2.48
CA TYR A 177 -17.53 5.22 -1.56
C TYR A 177 -17.32 5.82 -0.15
N ASP A 178 -18.27 5.60 0.74
CA ASP A 178 -18.28 6.07 2.14
C ASP A 178 -18.10 4.88 3.13
#